data_11f12291005f6bbc0e721840fee2d5da
#
_entry.id   11f12291005f6bbc0e721840fee2d5da
#
_cell.length_a   1.000
_cell.length_b   1.000
_cell.length_c   1.000
_cell.angle_alpha   90.00
_cell.angle_beta   90.00
_cell.angle_gamma   90.00
#
_symmetry.space_group_name_H-M   'P 1'
#
loop_
_entity.id
_entity.type
_entity.pdbx_description
1 polymer ?
#
loop_
_entity_poly.entity_id
_entity_poly.type
_entity_poly.pdbx_seq_one_letter_code
_entity_poly.pdbx_strand_id
1 'polypeptide(L)'
;LAAGLRFSPGSDKRHLRRAWQGAVVSVIVLVSCAYPGAQPAGDREHRITLFTQYLESLRIQAGIPGLSAAITANGSIIWEGGLGFADVEARVAAAPHTPYRIASITKTATSTLLMQCVEAGRLNLDAPIRTYTTTVPDPNATVRQVLAMASDAAAGSTYRYDGDRFQALTPVVAACSGVSYRVAVARQILDRIGMADSVPGQDLEAPTEAASAEFDPATLTRYRAVLARIAKPYVVRDGGPTLSEYPPKGINASAGLVSTVRDLARYDAAIDAHVLMSSSTQLVAWTPFRLASGRESPYALGWFVQSTAAGRAVWHYGQWPTFSSLMLKLPDRGVTLILLANSDGLSSRFPLAAGDVAVSPFAHAFIQAVR
;
A
#
# COMPACT_ATOMS: atom_id res chain seq x y z
N LEU A 1 61.85 -50.52 -27.97
CA LEU A 1 61.85 -51.60 -28.89
C LEU A 1 60.69 -51.40 -29.84
N ALA A 2 60.91 -50.80 -30.98
CA ALA A 2 61.35 -51.28 -32.27
C ALA A 2 60.15 -51.80 -33.08
N ALA A 3 59.92 -51.18 -34.04
CA ALA A 3 60.17 -51.21 -35.51
C ALA A 3 58.82 -51.54 -36.20
N GLY A 4 58.35 -51.00 -37.27
CA GLY A 4 59.01 -50.45 -38.45
C GLY A 4 58.31 -50.88 -39.70
N LEU A 5 58.41 -50.00 -40.70
CA LEU A 5 58.25 -50.28 -42.18
C LEU A 5 56.84 -50.05 -42.75
N ARG A 6 56.62 -48.96 -43.48
CA ARG A 6 56.81 -48.58 -44.88
C ARG A 6 56.27 -49.61 -45.93
N PHE A 7 55.36 -49.12 -46.74
CA PHE A 7 55.59 -48.89 -48.19
C PHE A 7 54.30 -48.35 -48.87
N SER A 8 54.47 -47.29 -49.65
CA SER A 8 53.66 -46.80 -50.76
C SER A 8 54.21 -47.44 -52.03
N PRO A 9 53.72 -47.25 -53.26
CA PRO A 9 52.61 -46.44 -53.82
C PRO A 9 51.88 -47.20 -55.00
N GLY A 10 50.93 -46.48 -55.60
CA GLY A 10 50.65 -46.77 -57.01
C GLY A 10 49.25 -46.50 -57.53
N SER A 11 49.19 -45.39 -58.28
CA SER A 11 48.51 -45.15 -59.56
C SER A 11 47.02 -45.26 -59.73
N ASP A 12 46.46 -44.12 -59.88
CA ASP A 12 45.74 -43.61 -61.06
C ASP A 12 44.66 -44.49 -61.68
N LYS A 13 43.41 -43.97 -61.65
CA LYS A 13 42.59 -43.78 -62.86
C LYS A 13 41.27 -43.10 -62.57
N ARG A 14 41.11 -42.01 -63.26
CA ARG A 14 39.91 -41.22 -63.53
C ARG A 14 38.67 -42.07 -63.83
N HIS A 15 37.50 -41.60 -63.29
CA HIS A 15 36.26 -41.38 -64.03
C HIS A 15 35.19 -40.75 -63.17
N LEU A 16 34.82 -39.50 -63.48
CA LEU A 16 33.50 -38.93 -63.62
C LEU A 16 32.32 -39.67 -62.97
N ARG A 17 31.63 -39.01 -61.93
CA ARG A 17 30.26 -38.55 -62.17
C ARG A 17 29.58 -38.00 -60.87
N ARG A 18 29.01 -36.87 -61.12
CA ARG A 18 27.77 -36.28 -60.54
C ARG A 18 27.71 -35.95 -59.05
N ALA A 19 27.74 -34.62 -58.83
CA ALA A 19 27.23 -33.93 -57.73
C ALA A 19 25.79 -34.34 -57.38
N TRP A 20 25.57 -34.67 -56.11
CA TRP A 20 24.27 -34.52 -55.46
C TRP A 20 24.49 -33.61 -54.31
N GLN A 21 24.07 -32.35 -54.49
CA GLN A 21 23.86 -31.39 -53.40
C GLN A 21 22.59 -31.83 -52.65
N GLY A 22 22.74 -32.54 -51.54
CA GLY A 22 21.68 -32.76 -50.57
C GLY A 22 21.62 -31.55 -49.65
N ALA A 23 20.70 -30.63 -49.93
CA ALA A 23 20.36 -29.56 -48.98
C ALA A 23 19.71 -30.19 -47.75
N VAL A 24 20.43 -30.21 -46.64
CA VAL A 24 19.84 -30.49 -45.32
C VAL A 24 19.05 -29.23 -44.90
N VAL A 25 17.74 -29.27 -45.14
CA VAL A 25 16.81 -28.27 -44.57
C VAL A 25 16.66 -28.60 -43.09
N SER A 26 17.41 -27.90 -42.25
CA SER A 26 17.17 -27.89 -40.80
C SER A 26 15.86 -27.16 -40.53
N VAL A 27 14.78 -27.90 -40.35
CA VAL A 27 13.53 -27.36 -39.83
C VAL A 27 13.75 -27.04 -38.32
N ILE A 28 14.06 -25.79 -38.04
CA ILE A 28 14.00 -25.27 -36.64
C ILE A 28 12.51 -25.17 -36.30
N VAL A 29 11.99 -26.17 -35.60
CA VAL A 29 10.68 -26.06 -34.93
C VAL A 29 10.87 -25.12 -33.73
N LEU A 30 10.54 -23.84 -33.93
CA LEU A 30 10.36 -22.91 -32.84
C LEU A 30 9.11 -23.38 -32.06
N VAL A 31 9.33 -24.18 -31.02
CA VAL A 31 8.32 -24.42 -30.01
C VAL A 31 8.17 -23.10 -29.27
N SER A 32 7.18 -22.28 -29.65
CA SER A 32 6.71 -21.17 -28.89
C SER A 32 6.12 -21.73 -27.60
N CYS A 33 6.89 -21.73 -26.51
CA CYS A 33 6.32 -21.84 -25.19
C CYS A 33 5.45 -20.59 -24.98
N ALA A 34 4.18 -20.69 -25.34
CA ALA A 34 3.18 -19.74 -24.93
C ALA A 34 3.11 -19.82 -23.41
N TYR A 35 3.63 -18.82 -22.72
CA TYR A 35 3.33 -18.59 -21.31
C TYR A 35 1.81 -18.37 -21.22
N PRO A 36 1.07 -19.22 -20.50
CA PRO A 36 -0.35 -18.97 -20.31
C PRO A 36 -0.48 -17.77 -19.35
N GLY A 37 -0.90 -16.61 -19.84
CA GLY A 37 -1.37 -15.59 -18.94
C GLY A 37 -1.19 -14.11 -19.24
N ALA A 38 -0.60 -13.69 -20.32
CA ALA A 38 -0.69 -12.28 -20.71
C ALA A 38 -2.02 -12.06 -21.46
N GLN A 39 -3.06 -11.65 -20.74
CA GLN A 39 -4.29 -11.21 -21.38
C GLN A 39 -3.99 -9.99 -22.29
N PRO A 40 -4.67 -9.84 -23.44
CA PRO A 40 -4.49 -8.67 -24.29
C PRO A 40 -4.73 -7.38 -23.47
N ALA A 41 -3.86 -6.39 -23.64
CA ALA A 41 -3.94 -5.12 -22.89
C ALA A 41 -5.33 -4.46 -23.01
N GLY A 42 -5.99 -4.58 -24.15
CA GLY A 42 -7.35 -4.06 -24.37
C GLY A 42 -8.45 -4.71 -23.52
N ASP A 43 -8.31 -5.99 -23.14
CA ASP A 43 -9.29 -6.67 -22.27
C ASP A 43 -9.20 -6.15 -20.82
N ARG A 44 -7.99 -5.90 -20.34
CA ARG A 44 -7.77 -5.32 -19.00
C ARG A 44 -8.31 -3.89 -18.91
N GLU A 45 -8.04 -3.05 -19.91
CA GLU A 45 -8.52 -1.67 -19.95
C GLU A 45 -10.04 -1.61 -19.97
N HIS A 46 -10.69 -2.45 -20.77
CA HIS A 46 -12.14 -2.57 -20.80
C HIS A 46 -12.72 -2.98 -19.43
N ARG A 47 -12.13 -3.96 -18.74
CA ARG A 47 -12.59 -4.38 -17.42
C ARG A 47 -12.38 -3.31 -16.35
N ILE A 48 -11.28 -2.55 -16.42
CA ILE A 48 -11.08 -1.39 -15.53
C ILE A 48 -12.16 -0.33 -15.79
N THR A 49 -12.50 -0.08 -17.05
CA THR A 49 -13.60 0.85 -17.41
C THR A 49 -14.93 0.39 -16.82
N LEU A 50 -15.27 -0.89 -16.95
CA LEU A 50 -16.49 -1.45 -16.33
C LEU A 50 -16.45 -1.33 -14.80
N PHE A 51 -15.32 -1.59 -14.17
CA PHE A 51 -15.16 -1.44 -12.72
C PHE A 51 -15.39 0.01 -12.30
N THR A 52 -14.84 1.00 -13.00
CA THR A 52 -14.99 2.41 -12.64
C THR A 52 -16.43 2.89 -12.78
N GLN A 53 -17.18 2.38 -13.76
CA GLN A 53 -18.62 2.63 -13.89
C GLN A 53 -19.40 1.96 -12.73
N TYR A 54 -19.01 0.75 -12.34
CA TYR A 54 -19.66 0.04 -11.23
C TYR A 54 -19.35 0.68 -9.88
N LEU A 55 -18.22 1.36 -9.74
CA LEU A 55 -17.79 2.03 -8.51
C LEU A 55 -18.81 3.07 -8.01
N GLU A 56 -19.46 3.81 -8.94
CA GLU A 56 -20.53 4.75 -8.57
C GLU A 56 -21.75 4.02 -7.98
N SER A 57 -22.14 2.89 -8.56
CA SER A 57 -23.23 2.08 -8.02
C SER A 57 -22.90 1.55 -6.62
N LEU A 58 -21.66 1.10 -6.38
CA LEU A 58 -21.19 0.67 -5.06
C LEU A 58 -21.20 1.82 -4.06
N ARG A 59 -20.75 3.02 -4.47
CA ARG A 59 -20.78 4.23 -3.63
C ARG A 59 -22.21 4.54 -3.17
N ILE A 60 -23.17 4.55 -4.11
CA ILE A 60 -24.58 4.82 -3.82
C ILE A 60 -25.15 3.78 -2.88
N GLN A 61 -24.92 2.48 -3.13
CA GLN A 61 -25.40 1.37 -2.27
C GLN A 61 -24.81 1.43 -0.85
N ALA A 62 -23.56 1.86 -0.72
CA ALA A 62 -22.91 2.06 0.58
C ALA A 62 -23.34 3.36 1.27
N GLY A 63 -24.12 4.23 0.60
CA GLY A 63 -24.56 5.52 1.12
C GLY A 63 -23.42 6.53 1.28
N ILE A 64 -22.30 6.36 0.60
CA ILE A 64 -21.13 7.24 0.72
C ILE A 64 -21.42 8.59 0.05
N PRO A 65 -21.39 9.74 0.80
CA PRO A 65 -21.67 11.05 0.21
C PRO A 65 -20.65 11.47 -0.84
N GLY A 66 -19.36 11.30 -0.54
CA GLY A 66 -18.24 11.63 -1.39
C GLY A 66 -17.15 10.57 -1.37
N LEU A 67 -16.66 10.21 -2.55
CA LEU A 67 -15.61 9.22 -2.77
C LEU A 67 -14.61 9.76 -3.77
N SER A 68 -13.32 9.74 -3.42
CA SER A 68 -12.23 9.91 -4.39
C SER A 68 -11.54 8.57 -4.59
N ALA A 69 -11.18 8.29 -5.84
CA ALA A 69 -10.59 7.02 -6.22
C ALA A 69 -9.44 7.22 -7.22
N ALA A 70 -8.45 6.33 -7.15
CA ALA A 70 -7.40 6.19 -8.16
C ALA A 70 -7.05 4.72 -8.38
N ILE A 71 -6.68 4.38 -9.60
CA ILE A 71 -6.06 3.11 -9.97
C ILE A 71 -4.69 3.43 -10.54
N THR A 72 -3.66 2.79 -9.97
CA THR A 72 -2.30 2.86 -10.50
C THR A 72 -1.94 1.58 -11.23
N ALA A 73 -1.04 1.69 -12.21
CA ALA A 73 -0.39 0.56 -12.84
C ALA A 73 1.09 0.90 -13.07
N ASN A 74 1.98 0.03 -12.58
CA ASN A 74 3.43 0.19 -12.71
C ASN A 74 3.91 1.59 -12.27
N GLY A 75 3.41 2.06 -11.13
CA GLY A 75 3.78 3.34 -10.52
C GLY A 75 3.13 4.58 -11.15
N SER A 76 2.24 4.43 -12.13
CA SER A 76 1.54 5.53 -12.79
C SER A 76 0.04 5.45 -12.57
N ILE A 77 -0.63 6.59 -12.38
CA ILE A 77 -2.09 6.65 -12.35
C ILE A 77 -2.62 6.37 -13.75
N ILE A 78 -3.43 5.32 -13.91
CA ILE A 78 -4.10 4.97 -15.17
C ILE A 78 -5.56 5.41 -15.19
N TRP A 79 -6.14 5.66 -14.02
CA TRP A 79 -7.46 6.22 -13.85
C TRP A 79 -7.58 6.90 -12.50
N GLU A 80 -8.29 8.02 -12.46
CA GLU A 80 -8.68 8.69 -11.21
C GLU A 80 -10.05 9.36 -11.38
N GLY A 81 -10.78 9.48 -10.28
CA GLY A 81 -12.10 10.11 -10.29
C GLY A 81 -12.55 10.58 -8.91
N GLY A 82 -13.50 11.48 -8.92
CA GLY A 82 -14.29 11.89 -7.77
C GLY A 82 -15.76 11.62 -8.02
N LEU A 83 -16.46 11.07 -7.04
CA LEU A 83 -17.85 10.64 -7.12
C LEU A 83 -18.62 11.25 -5.95
N GLY A 84 -19.80 11.83 -6.20
CA GLY A 84 -20.56 12.52 -5.15
C GLY A 84 -19.92 13.81 -4.67
N PHE A 85 -20.08 14.17 -3.40
CA PHE A 85 -19.73 15.47 -2.82
C PHE A 85 -18.76 15.37 -1.66
N ALA A 86 -17.68 16.16 -1.71
CA ALA A 86 -16.78 16.39 -0.58
C ALA A 86 -17.45 17.25 0.51
N ASP A 87 -18.38 18.11 0.11
CA ASP A 87 -19.26 18.91 0.96
C ASP A 87 -20.66 18.84 0.37
N VAL A 88 -21.59 18.17 1.05
CA VAL A 88 -22.96 17.93 0.57
C VAL A 88 -23.76 19.23 0.62
N GLU A 89 -23.64 20.00 1.70
CA GLU A 89 -24.38 21.25 1.94
C GLU A 89 -23.98 22.32 0.92
N ALA A 90 -22.67 22.51 0.73
CA ALA A 90 -22.15 23.48 -0.24
C ALA A 90 -22.10 22.92 -1.68
N ARG A 91 -22.48 21.64 -1.89
CA ARG A 91 -22.45 20.94 -3.18
C ARG A 91 -21.06 20.97 -3.84
N VAL A 92 -20.00 20.90 -3.03
CA VAL A 92 -18.61 20.79 -3.54
C VAL A 92 -18.38 19.35 -3.96
N ALA A 93 -18.15 19.12 -5.24
CA ALA A 93 -17.89 17.79 -5.77
C ALA A 93 -16.62 17.18 -5.18
N ALA A 94 -16.63 15.86 -4.91
CA ALA A 94 -15.43 15.12 -4.64
C ALA A 94 -14.54 15.06 -5.90
N ALA A 95 -13.22 15.13 -5.70
CA ALA A 95 -12.25 15.15 -6.80
C ALA A 95 -10.96 14.39 -6.39
N PRO A 96 -10.12 13.94 -7.32
CA PRO A 96 -8.88 13.24 -7.00
C PRO A 96 -7.91 14.02 -6.11
N HIS A 97 -8.00 15.34 -6.10
CA HIS A 97 -7.21 16.24 -5.25
C HIS A 97 -7.92 16.65 -3.95
N THR A 98 -9.11 16.12 -3.66
CA THR A 98 -9.80 16.35 -2.39
C THR A 98 -9.02 15.66 -1.27
N PRO A 99 -8.62 16.38 -0.19
CA PRO A 99 -7.98 15.76 0.96
C PRO A 99 -9.01 15.08 1.86
N TYR A 100 -8.63 13.92 2.41
CA TYR A 100 -9.42 13.16 3.38
C TYR A 100 -8.57 12.77 4.58
N ARG A 101 -9.20 12.55 5.73
CA ARG A 101 -8.59 11.78 6.82
C ARG A 101 -8.48 10.32 6.38
N ILE A 102 -7.25 9.80 6.26
CA ILE A 102 -7.05 8.43 5.76
C ILE A 102 -7.10 7.36 6.85
N ALA A 103 -7.39 7.77 8.09
CA ALA A 103 -7.47 6.89 9.25
C ALA A 103 -6.28 5.92 9.34
N SER A 104 -6.55 4.62 9.45
CA SER A 104 -5.50 3.60 9.70
C SER A 104 -4.57 3.31 8.52
N ILE A 105 -4.78 3.85 7.32
CA ILE A 105 -3.71 3.81 6.29
C ILE A 105 -2.45 4.51 6.80
N THR A 106 -2.56 5.44 7.78
CA THR A 106 -1.41 6.02 8.50
C THR A 106 -0.43 4.97 9.05
N LYS A 107 -0.90 3.77 9.41
CA LYS A 107 -0.06 2.68 9.91
C LYS A 107 1.00 2.21 8.91
N THR A 108 0.70 2.32 7.63
CA THR A 108 1.66 1.98 6.57
C THR A 108 2.84 2.96 6.56
N ALA A 109 2.57 4.26 6.78
CA ALA A 109 3.60 5.28 6.95
C ALA A 109 4.46 5.02 8.21
N THR A 110 3.82 4.62 9.33
CA THR A 110 4.53 4.20 10.54
C THR A 110 5.47 3.02 10.28
N SER A 111 4.95 2.00 9.58
CA SER A 111 5.77 0.86 9.13
C SER A 111 7.00 1.33 8.36
N THR A 112 6.79 2.18 7.35
CA THR A 112 7.87 2.74 6.53
C THR A 112 8.94 3.43 7.40
N LEU A 113 8.53 4.32 8.32
CA LEU A 113 9.47 5.04 9.20
C LEU A 113 10.28 4.10 10.11
N LEU A 114 9.61 3.10 10.72
CA LEU A 114 10.29 2.14 11.57
C LEU A 114 11.24 1.23 10.77
N MET A 115 10.85 0.85 9.56
CA MET A 115 11.72 0.06 8.70
C MET A 115 12.94 0.86 8.21
N GLN A 116 12.80 2.18 7.98
CA GLN A 116 13.95 3.08 7.75
C GLN A 116 14.90 3.13 8.96
N CYS A 117 14.34 3.14 10.17
CA CYS A 117 15.15 3.05 11.40
C CYS A 117 15.89 1.71 11.51
N VAL A 118 15.27 0.61 11.08
CA VAL A 118 15.91 -0.72 11.02
C VAL A 118 17.07 -0.71 10.03
N GLU A 119 16.89 -0.20 8.82
CA GLU A 119 17.95 -0.07 7.81
C GLU A 119 19.13 0.76 8.31
N ALA A 120 18.84 1.82 9.07
CA ALA A 120 19.84 2.68 9.66
C ALA A 120 20.53 2.08 10.92
N GLY A 121 20.17 0.86 11.33
CA GLY A 121 20.68 0.21 12.54
C GLY A 121 20.26 0.88 13.85
N ARG A 122 19.24 1.77 13.81
CA ARG A 122 18.77 2.53 14.99
C ARG A 122 17.58 1.88 15.70
N LEU A 123 17.02 0.82 15.12
CA LEU A 123 15.89 0.08 15.68
C LEU A 123 16.13 -1.43 15.55
N ASN A 124 16.00 -2.15 16.67
CA ASN A 124 15.89 -3.59 16.66
C ASN A 124 14.42 -3.98 16.84
N LEU A 125 13.83 -4.61 15.83
CA LEU A 125 12.43 -5.05 15.86
C LEU A 125 12.15 -6.07 16.97
N ASP A 126 13.15 -6.84 17.37
CA ASP A 126 13.00 -7.92 18.36
C ASP A 126 13.37 -7.49 19.78
N ALA A 127 13.75 -6.22 19.96
CA ALA A 127 13.89 -5.63 21.29
C ALA A 127 12.50 -5.37 21.92
N PRO A 128 12.39 -5.52 23.27
CA PRO A 128 11.18 -5.11 23.98
C PRO A 128 10.88 -3.63 23.75
N ILE A 129 9.60 -3.29 23.55
CA ILE A 129 9.19 -1.91 23.24
C ILE A 129 9.58 -0.91 24.33
N ARG A 130 9.68 -1.36 25.60
CA ARG A 130 10.16 -0.53 26.72
C ARG A 130 11.58 0.01 26.54
N THR A 131 12.37 -0.56 25.62
CA THR A 131 13.69 -0.04 25.27
C THR A 131 13.61 1.36 24.64
N TYR A 132 12.47 1.68 24.01
CA TYR A 132 12.28 2.90 23.26
C TYR A 132 11.25 3.84 23.89
N THR A 133 10.41 3.33 24.79
CA THR A 133 9.36 4.13 25.46
C THR A 133 8.96 3.50 26.78
N THR A 134 8.58 4.32 27.76
CA THR A 134 8.14 3.89 29.10
C THR A 134 6.61 3.79 29.22
N THR A 135 5.86 4.38 28.28
CA THR A 135 4.39 4.47 28.36
C THR A 135 3.76 3.53 27.33
N VAL A 136 3.67 2.23 27.68
CA VAL A 136 3.07 1.21 26.80
C VAL A 136 2.24 0.21 27.59
N PRO A 137 1.13 -0.31 27.01
CA PRO A 137 0.31 -1.35 27.63
C PRO A 137 1.07 -2.66 27.87
N ASP A 138 1.98 -3.02 26.96
CA ASP A 138 2.72 -4.28 26.96
C ASP A 138 4.23 -4.04 26.88
N PRO A 139 4.88 -3.65 27.98
CA PRO A 139 6.29 -3.23 27.95
C PRO A 139 7.27 -4.33 27.53
N ASN A 140 6.89 -5.59 27.66
CA ASN A 140 7.68 -6.75 27.29
C ASN A 140 7.45 -7.24 25.86
N ALA A 141 6.38 -6.77 25.18
CA ALA A 141 6.18 -7.06 23.77
C ALA A 141 7.32 -6.47 22.93
N THR A 142 7.74 -7.17 21.90
CA THR A 142 8.74 -6.63 20.97
C THR A 142 8.10 -5.59 20.06
N VAL A 143 8.91 -4.68 19.51
CA VAL A 143 8.44 -3.72 18.49
C VAL A 143 7.78 -4.46 17.31
N ARG A 144 8.35 -5.59 16.90
CA ARG A 144 7.79 -6.48 15.86
C ARG A 144 6.38 -6.95 16.21
N GLN A 145 6.16 -7.40 17.44
CA GLN A 145 4.84 -7.89 17.88
C GLN A 145 3.79 -6.78 17.90
N VAL A 146 4.18 -5.57 18.30
CA VAL A 146 3.27 -4.41 18.26
C VAL A 146 2.93 -4.03 16.80
N LEU A 147 3.95 -3.94 15.93
CA LEU A 147 3.76 -3.70 14.50
C LEU A 147 2.89 -4.76 13.83
N ALA A 148 2.98 -6.02 14.28
CA ALA A 148 2.24 -7.15 13.74
C ALA A 148 0.86 -7.35 14.36
N MET A 149 0.40 -6.43 15.23
CA MET A 149 -0.88 -6.59 15.96
C MET A 149 -0.95 -7.90 16.79
N ALA A 150 0.19 -8.31 17.33
CA ALA A 150 0.34 -9.56 18.09
C ALA A 150 0.91 -9.31 19.51
N SER A 151 0.66 -8.12 20.09
CA SER A 151 1.16 -7.73 21.43
C SER A 151 0.15 -7.98 22.55
N ASP A 152 -1.05 -8.54 22.26
CA ASP A 152 -2.08 -8.78 23.26
C ASP A 152 -1.80 -9.98 24.15
N ALA A 153 -2.23 -9.94 25.42
CA ALA A 153 -2.17 -11.00 26.42
C ALA A 153 -0.80 -11.71 26.52
N ALA A 154 -0.62 -12.89 25.89
CA ALA A 154 0.67 -13.52 25.69
C ALA A 154 1.25 -13.04 24.35
N ALA A 155 2.16 -12.07 24.40
CA ALA A 155 2.71 -11.43 23.21
C ALA A 155 3.24 -12.46 22.20
N GLY A 156 2.80 -12.31 20.93
CA GLY A 156 3.12 -13.24 19.85
C GLY A 156 2.19 -14.44 19.71
N SER A 157 1.26 -14.67 20.64
CA SER A 157 0.38 -15.85 20.61
C SER A 157 -0.86 -15.69 19.73
N THR A 158 -1.42 -14.48 19.68
CA THR A 158 -2.67 -14.16 18.96
C THR A 158 -2.54 -12.89 18.15
N TYR A 159 -3.23 -12.85 17.04
CA TYR A 159 -3.47 -11.64 16.28
C TYR A 159 -4.76 -10.98 16.76
N ARG A 160 -4.68 -9.68 17.03
CA ARG A 160 -5.85 -8.82 17.27
C ARG A 160 -5.58 -7.42 16.73
N TYR A 161 -6.37 -6.99 15.75
CA TYR A 161 -6.28 -5.64 15.22
C TYR A 161 -6.68 -4.63 16.30
N ASP A 162 -5.73 -3.80 16.73
CA ASP A 162 -5.90 -2.87 17.84
C ASP A 162 -5.14 -1.56 17.57
N GLY A 163 -5.91 -0.51 17.23
CA GLY A 163 -5.35 0.82 16.95
C GLY A 163 -4.74 1.48 18.18
N ASP A 164 -5.31 1.26 19.36
CA ASP A 164 -4.84 1.87 20.59
C ASP A 164 -3.49 1.28 21.03
N ARG A 165 -3.28 -0.02 20.85
CA ARG A 165 -1.97 -0.63 21.07
C ARG A 165 -0.95 -0.19 20.04
N PHE A 166 -1.35 -0.05 18.78
CA PHE A 166 -0.45 0.37 17.70
C PHE A 166 0.07 1.80 17.89
N GLN A 167 -0.71 2.72 18.49
CA GLN A 167 -0.25 4.09 18.74
C GLN A 167 0.97 4.17 19.68
N ALA A 168 1.25 3.12 20.47
CA ALA A 168 2.46 3.00 21.29
C ALA A 168 3.76 3.05 20.48
N LEU A 169 3.70 2.87 19.16
CA LEU A 169 4.82 3.06 18.26
C LEU A 169 5.16 4.52 17.97
N THR A 170 4.30 5.48 18.35
CA THR A 170 4.55 6.92 18.17
C THR A 170 5.88 7.37 18.82
N PRO A 171 6.12 7.13 20.11
CA PRO A 171 7.41 7.45 20.73
C PRO A 171 8.57 6.59 20.24
N VAL A 172 8.32 5.36 19.72
CA VAL A 172 9.36 4.53 19.12
C VAL A 172 9.92 5.18 17.86
N VAL A 173 9.03 5.71 16.99
CA VAL A 173 9.46 6.48 15.81
C VAL A 173 10.25 7.71 16.23
N ALA A 174 9.79 8.45 17.25
CA ALA A 174 10.49 9.63 17.73
C ALA A 174 11.89 9.28 18.27
N ALA A 175 12.00 8.21 19.05
CA ALA A 175 13.28 7.75 19.62
C ALA A 175 14.28 7.34 18.52
N CYS A 176 13.85 6.60 17.50
CA CYS A 176 14.77 6.12 16.46
C CYS A 176 15.03 7.14 15.34
N SER A 177 14.08 8.06 15.07
CA SER A 177 14.25 9.11 14.06
C SER A 177 14.97 10.36 14.58
N GLY A 178 14.93 10.60 15.89
CA GLY A 178 15.50 11.79 16.54
C GLY A 178 14.63 13.05 16.40
N VAL A 179 13.41 12.93 15.90
CA VAL A 179 12.44 14.01 15.73
C VAL A 179 11.03 13.54 16.14
N SER A 180 10.07 14.47 16.32
CA SER A 180 8.69 14.06 16.61
C SER A 180 8.13 13.18 15.49
N TYR A 181 7.14 12.34 15.83
CA TYR A 181 6.46 11.47 14.86
C TYR A 181 5.93 12.27 13.65
N ARG A 182 5.33 13.42 13.92
CA ARG A 182 4.79 14.34 12.91
C ARG A 182 5.86 14.83 11.94
N VAL A 183 7.00 15.26 12.49
CA VAL A 183 8.14 15.72 11.70
C VAL A 183 8.78 14.58 10.91
N ALA A 184 8.85 13.38 11.49
CA ALA A 184 9.33 12.20 10.77
C ALA A 184 8.44 11.88 9.56
N VAL A 185 7.10 11.86 9.72
CA VAL A 185 6.15 11.69 8.61
C VAL A 185 6.37 12.76 7.55
N ALA A 186 6.41 14.04 7.95
CA ALA A 186 6.57 15.16 7.02
C ALA A 186 7.85 15.03 6.20
N ARG A 187 9.01 14.94 6.85
CA ARG A 187 10.32 15.02 6.18
C ARG A 187 10.74 13.73 5.49
N GLN A 188 10.51 12.58 6.14
CA GLN A 188 11.03 11.30 5.65
C GLN A 188 10.08 10.60 4.65
N ILE A 189 8.82 11.05 4.59
CA ILE A 189 7.83 10.53 3.62
C ILE A 189 7.29 11.68 2.75
N LEU A 190 6.48 12.59 3.29
CA LEU A 190 5.71 13.54 2.48
C LEU A 190 6.59 14.40 1.57
N ASP A 191 7.57 15.07 2.15
CA ASP A 191 8.48 15.99 1.42
C ASP A 191 9.41 15.19 0.50
N ARG A 192 9.88 14.01 0.97
CA ARG A 192 10.82 13.18 0.20
C ARG A 192 10.25 12.69 -1.13
N ILE A 193 8.94 12.45 -1.21
CA ILE A 193 8.28 11.93 -2.42
C ILE A 193 7.25 12.90 -3.01
N GLY A 194 7.24 14.16 -2.56
CA GLY A 194 6.43 15.23 -3.11
C GLY A 194 4.92 15.08 -2.88
N MET A 195 4.49 14.58 -1.72
CA MET A 195 3.10 14.51 -1.29
C MET A 195 2.60 15.90 -0.81
N ALA A 196 2.51 16.84 -1.75
CA ALA A 196 2.26 18.25 -1.45
C ALA A 196 0.86 18.55 -0.90
N ASP A 197 -0.13 17.70 -1.22
CA ASP A 197 -1.51 17.78 -0.75
C ASP A 197 -1.79 16.87 0.48
N SER A 198 -0.73 16.49 1.20
CA SER A 198 -0.82 15.71 2.45
C SER A 198 -0.37 16.51 3.65
N VAL A 199 -0.99 16.26 4.81
CA VAL A 199 -0.73 16.99 6.04
C VAL A 199 -0.59 16.03 7.22
N PRO A 200 0.50 16.12 8.03
CA PRO A 200 0.73 15.24 9.17
C PRO A 200 -0.05 15.70 10.41
N GLY A 201 -1.38 15.64 10.31
CA GLY A 201 -2.32 16.03 11.38
C GLY A 201 -3.19 17.22 11.00
N GLN A 202 -4.51 17.08 11.19
CA GLN A 202 -5.48 18.15 10.91
C GLN A 202 -5.39 19.31 11.93
N ASP A 203 -4.83 19.09 13.11
CA ASP A 203 -4.58 20.11 14.13
C ASP A 203 -3.65 21.24 13.65
N LEU A 204 -2.93 21.05 12.55
CA LEU A 204 -2.16 22.10 11.87
C LEU A 204 -3.03 23.14 11.13
N GLU A 205 -4.35 22.97 11.12
CA GLU A 205 -5.30 24.02 10.75
C GLU A 205 -5.20 25.22 11.72
N ALA A 206 -5.14 24.93 13.03
CA ALA A 206 -4.96 25.88 14.12
C ALA A 206 -3.93 25.30 15.12
N PRO A 207 -2.63 25.30 14.76
CA PRO A 207 -1.63 24.61 15.55
C PRO A 207 -1.36 25.32 16.88
N THR A 208 -1.02 24.54 17.90
CA THR A 208 -0.42 25.07 19.14
C THR A 208 0.94 25.70 18.83
N GLU A 209 1.46 26.50 19.79
CA GLU A 209 2.81 27.08 19.64
C GLU A 209 3.88 26.00 19.40
N ALA A 210 3.82 24.89 20.16
CA ALA A 210 4.75 23.78 20.01
C ALA A 210 4.66 23.13 18.61
N ALA A 211 3.44 22.89 18.10
CA ALA A 211 3.25 22.33 16.76
C ALA A 211 3.67 23.31 15.65
N SER A 212 3.51 24.63 15.88
CA SER A 212 3.97 25.68 14.97
C SER A 212 5.50 25.72 14.89
N ALA A 213 6.20 25.49 15.99
CA ALA A 213 7.65 25.50 16.03
C ALA A 213 8.31 24.33 15.30
N GLU A 214 7.54 23.28 14.96
CA GLU A 214 8.04 22.11 14.22
C GLU A 214 8.26 22.37 12.72
N PHE A 215 7.63 23.43 12.15
CA PHE A 215 7.63 23.71 10.71
C PHE A 215 7.89 25.19 10.42
N ASP A 216 8.47 25.46 9.27
CA ASP A 216 8.62 26.83 8.78
C ASP A 216 7.26 27.44 8.35
N PRO A 217 7.15 28.78 8.28
CA PRO A 217 5.90 29.46 7.94
C PRO A 217 5.32 29.09 6.56
N ALA A 218 6.16 28.80 5.58
CA ALA A 218 5.72 28.42 4.22
C ALA A 218 5.07 27.03 4.23
N THR A 219 5.68 26.07 4.95
CA THR A 219 5.11 24.73 5.17
C THR A 219 3.76 24.80 5.90
N LEU A 220 3.66 25.60 6.95
CA LEU A 220 2.37 25.79 7.67
C LEU A 220 1.30 26.43 6.78
N THR A 221 1.68 27.38 5.93
CA THR A 221 0.76 28.01 4.97
C THR A 221 0.26 26.99 3.96
N ARG A 222 1.14 26.14 3.43
CA ARG A 222 0.75 25.01 2.55
C ARG A 222 -0.22 24.06 3.25
N TYR A 223 0.07 23.62 4.47
CA TYR A 223 -0.81 22.73 5.23
C TYR A 223 -2.20 23.32 5.47
N ARG A 224 -2.30 24.60 5.84
CA ARG A 224 -3.59 25.29 6.00
C ARG A 224 -4.36 25.34 4.69
N ALA A 225 -3.70 25.62 3.56
CA ALA A 225 -4.34 25.63 2.24
C ALA A 225 -4.88 24.24 1.84
N VAL A 226 -4.19 23.15 2.20
CA VAL A 226 -4.70 21.78 2.01
C VAL A 226 -5.89 21.51 2.91
N LEU A 227 -5.79 21.84 4.21
CA LEU A 227 -6.85 21.59 5.17
C LEU A 227 -8.11 22.40 4.92
N ALA A 228 -8.01 23.58 4.30
CA ALA A 228 -9.17 24.37 3.87
C ALA A 228 -10.06 23.65 2.83
N ARG A 229 -9.53 22.65 2.14
CA ARG A 229 -10.22 21.84 1.11
C ARG A 229 -10.60 20.44 1.60
N ILE A 230 -10.37 20.13 2.88
CA ILE A 230 -10.65 18.79 3.41
C ILE A 230 -12.13 18.43 3.28
N ALA A 231 -12.41 17.20 2.86
CA ALA A 231 -13.78 16.70 2.77
C ALA A 231 -14.49 16.80 4.12
N LYS A 232 -15.77 17.20 4.09
CA LYS A 232 -16.61 17.28 5.30
C LYS A 232 -16.93 15.90 5.85
N PRO A 233 -17.00 15.75 7.18
CA PRO A 233 -17.25 14.47 7.83
C PRO A 233 -18.75 14.15 7.87
N TYR A 234 -19.16 12.98 7.41
CA TYR A 234 -20.57 12.54 7.45
C TYR A 234 -20.73 11.22 8.18
N VAL A 235 -21.79 11.16 9.00
CA VAL A 235 -22.35 9.90 9.48
C VAL A 235 -23.54 9.55 8.62
N VAL A 236 -23.58 8.32 8.12
CA VAL A 236 -24.67 7.83 7.25
C VAL A 236 -25.57 6.87 8.03
N ARG A 237 -26.87 7.19 8.07
CA ARG A 237 -27.95 6.42 8.69
C ARG A 237 -29.13 6.35 7.72
N ASP A 238 -30.20 5.68 8.11
CA ASP A 238 -31.39 5.44 7.28
C ASP A 238 -32.00 6.73 6.67
N GLY A 239 -31.79 7.88 7.28
CA GLY A 239 -32.21 9.20 6.77
C GLY A 239 -31.23 9.86 5.79
N GLY A 240 -30.13 9.21 5.46
CA GLY A 240 -29.08 9.75 4.59
C GLY A 240 -27.87 10.32 5.35
N PRO A 241 -26.96 11.04 4.64
CA PRO A 241 -25.76 11.62 5.24
C PRO A 241 -26.12 12.82 6.13
N THR A 242 -25.55 12.85 7.34
CA THR A 242 -25.66 13.95 8.27
C THR A 242 -24.25 14.48 8.57
N LEU A 243 -24.06 15.80 8.43
CA LEU A 243 -22.80 16.45 8.78
C LEU A 243 -22.48 16.18 10.25
N SER A 244 -21.25 15.85 10.53
CA SER A 244 -20.78 15.47 11.86
C SER A 244 -19.48 16.19 12.20
N GLU A 245 -18.86 15.80 13.30
CA GLU A 245 -17.57 16.33 13.70
C GLU A 245 -16.40 15.55 13.11
N TYR A 246 -15.28 16.24 12.93
CA TYR A 246 -14.03 15.56 12.61
C TYR A 246 -13.57 14.69 13.78
N PRO A 247 -12.91 13.55 13.50
CA PRO A 247 -12.25 12.79 14.56
C PRO A 247 -11.14 13.61 15.24
N PRO A 248 -10.52 13.11 16.34
CA PRO A 248 -9.39 13.78 16.97
C PRO A 248 -8.34 14.23 15.95
N LYS A 249 -8.03 15.55 15.93
CA LYS A 249 -7.30 16.20 14.82
C LYS A 249 -5.81 15.88 14.79
N GLY A 250 -5.20 15.44 15.88
CA GLY A 250 -3.78 15.11 15.97
C GLY A 250 -3.39 13.89 15.15
N ILE A 251 -2.08 13.64 15.05
CA ILE A 251 -1.50 12.47 14.40
C ILE A 251 -0.73 11.62 15.39
N ASN A 252 -0.82 10.30 15.24
CA ASN A 252 -0.01 9.31 15.92
C ASN A 252 0.28 8.11 14.99
N ALA A 253 1.02 7.13 15.48
CA ALA A 253 1.38 5.95 14.70
C ALA A 253 0.18 5.18 14.13
N SER A 254 -1.00 5.29 14.77
CA SER A 254 -2.20 4.55 14.37
C SER A 254 -3.06 5.28 13.34
N ALA A 255 -3.13 6.62 13.39
CA ALA A 255 -4.04 7.42 12.56
C ALA A 255 -3.65 8.90 12.55
N GLY A 256 -4.31 9.69 11.69
CA GLY A 256 -4.25 11.14 11.72
C GLY A 256 -3.67 11.80 10.49
N LEU A 257 -3.05 11.05 9.58
CA LEU A 257 -2.60 11.60 8.31
C LEU A 257 -3.82 12.05 7.47
N VAL A 258 -3.71 13.22 6.87
CA VAL A 258 -4.61 13.73 5.82
C VAL A 258 -3.91 13.57 4.48
N SER A 259 -4.60 13.06 3.47
CA SER A 259 -4.01 12.85 2.15
C SER A 259 -5.08 12.84 1.04
N THR A 260 -4.62 12.82 -0.22
CA THR A 260 -5.42 12.67 -1.42
C THR A 260 -5.12 11.35 -2.11
N VAL A 261 -5.98 10.88 -3.03
CA VAL A 261 -5.67 9.67 -3.81
C VAL A 261 -4.44 9.86 -4.71
N ARG A 262 -4.16 11.09 -5.17
CA ARG A 262 -2.97 11.41 -5.95
C ARG A 262 -1.69 11.28 -5.15
N ASP A 263 -1.68 11.78 -3.92
CA ASP A 263 -0.51 11.67 -3.04
C ASP A 263 -0.30 10.23 -2.56
N LEU A 264 -1.38 9.49 -2.27
CA LEU A 264 -1.27 8.06 -1.98
C LEU A 264 -0.78 7.26 -3.20
N ALA A 265 -1.11 7.67 -4.43
CA ALA A 265 -0.52 7.07 -5.63
C ALA A 265 0.99 7.36 -5.75
N ARG A 266 1.47 8.55 -5.34
CA ARG A 266 2.92 8.84 -5.23
C ARG A 266 3.57 7.95 -4.17
N TYR A 267 2.91 7.77 -3.03
CA TYR A 267 3.38 6.88 -1.97
C TYR A 267 3.46 5.43 -2.47
N ASP A 268 2.46 4.96 -3.19
CA ASP A 268 2.41 3.66 -3.85
C ASP A 268 3.59 3.45 -4.81
N ALA A 269 3.80 4.39 -5.71
CA ALA A 269 4.90 4.37 -6.68
C ALA A 269 6.28 4.39 -5.99
N ALA A 270 6.44 5.17 -4.92
CA ALA A 270 7.69 5.25 -4.16
C ALA A 270 8.02 3.95 -3.40
N ILE A 271 6.98 3.23 -2.92
CA ILE A 271 7.13 1.90 -2.34
C ILE A 271 7.61 0.91 -3.41
N ASP A 272 6.97 0.88 -4.58
CA ASP A 272 7.32 -0.04 -5.67
C ASP A 272 8.73 0.24 -6.24
N ALA A 273 9.13 1.50 -6.30
CA ALA A 273 10.46 1.92 -6.72
C ALA A 273 11.54 1.81 -5.61
N HIS A 274 11.18 1.32 -4.43
CA HIS A 274 12.09 1.20 -3.27
C HIS A 274 12.76 2.53 -2.87
N VAL A 275 12.10 3.67 -3.11
CA VAL A 275 12.61 4.99 -2.74
C VAL A 275 12.61 5.19 -1.23
N LEU A 276 11.60 4.65 -0.54
CA LEU A 276 11.42 4.84 0.90
C LEU A 276 12.15 3.80 1.76
N MET A 277 12.37 2.60 1.24
CA MET A 277 13.12 1.52 1.89
C MET A 277 13.63 0.54 0.84
N SER A 278 14.66 -0.23 1.13
CA SER A 278 15.19 -1.26 0.24
C SER A 278 14.19 -2.39 -0.02
N SER A 279 14.37 -3.13 -1.12
CA SER A 279 13.53 -4.29 -1.44
C SER A 279 13.60 -5.38 -0.38
N SER A 280 14.76 -5.60 0.23
CA SER A 280 14.93 -6.57 1.32
C SER A 280 14.16 -6.17 2.56
N THR A 281 14.19 -4.91 2.94
CA THR A 281 13.45 -4.37 4.09
C THR A 281 11.95 -4.37 3.83
N GLN A 282 11.53 -4.04 2.61
CA GLN A 282 10.13 -4.14 2.21
C GLN A 282 9.61 -5.57 2.27
N LEU A 283 10.40 -6.54 1.86
CA LEU A 283 10.04 -7.96 2.00
C LEU A 283 9.80 -8.35 3.47
N VAL A 284 10.65 -7.90 4.38
CA VAL A 284 10.45 -8.09 5.83
C VAL A 284 9.13 -7.43 6.28
N ALA A 285 8.87 -6.19 5.86
CA ALA A 285 7.65 -5.47 6.21
C ALA A 285 6.37 -6.15 5.71
N TRP A 286 6.43 -6.89 4.59
CA TRP A 286 5.30 -7.56 3.95
C TRP A 286 5.24 -9.07 4.21
N THR A 287 6.15 -9.62 5.02
CA THR A 287 6.10 -11.02 5.42
C THR A 287 5.08 -11.17 6.56
N PRO A 288 4.04 -12.01 6.41
CA PRO A 288 3.07 -12.29 7.47
C PRO A 288 3.76 -12.69 8.77
N PHE A 289 3.30 -12.12 9.88
CA PHE A 289 3.85 -12.45 11.18
C PHE A 289 3.49 -13.90 11.55
N ARG A 290 4.48 -14.67 12.01
CA ARG A 290 4.25 -16.05 12.48
C ARG A 290 3.99 -16.05 13.97
N LEU A 291 2.78 -16.47 14.34
CA LEU A 291 2.35 -16.61 15.73
C LEU A 291 3.11 -17.74 16.43
N ALA A 292 3.12 -17.75 17.75
CA ALA A 292 3.76 -18.81 18.56
C ALA A 292 3.23 -20.23 18.24
N SER A 293 2.00 -20.33 17.76
CA SER A 293 1.42 -21.59 17.27
C SER A 293 2.01 -22.10 15.94
N GLY A 294 2.88 -21.32 15.29
CA GLY A 294 3.39 -21.56 13.93
C GLY A 294 2.47 -21.11 12.82
N ARG A 295 1.23 -20.68 13.12
CA ARG A 295 0.27 -20.16 12.12
C ARG A 295 0.66 -18.75 11.68
N GLU A 296 0.47 -18.45 10.41
CA GLU A 296 0.62 -17.10 9.89
C GLU A 296 -0.55 -16.22 10.28
N SER A 297 -0.23 -14.99 10.68
CA SER A 297 -1.20 -13.92 10.90
C SER A 297 -1.63 -13.33 9.55
N PRO A 298 -2.85 -12.79 9.40
CA PRO A 298 -3.22 -12.04 8.20
C PRO A 298 -2.51 -10.67 8.12
N TYR A 299 -1.73 -10.33 9.13
CA TYR A 299 -1.07 -9.03 9.27
C TYR A 299 0.45 -9.22 9.37
N ALA A 300 1.16 -8.41 8.63
CA ALA A 300 2.60 -8.27 8.66
C ALA A 300 3.00 -7.04 9.51
N LEU A 301 4.06 -6.35 9.17
CA LEU A 301 4.52 -5.19 9.95
C LEU A 301 3.82 -3.91 9.46
N GLY A 302 2.60 -3.66 9.90
CA GLY A 302 1.79 -2.49 9.52
C GLY A 302 0.99 -2.67 8.22
N TRP A 303 0.89 -3.87 7.67
CA TRP A 303 0.18 -4.21 6.45
C TRP A 303 -0.60 -5.51 6.59
N PHE A 304 -1.78 -5.58 5.98
CA PHE A 304 -2.44 -6.84 5.71
C PHE A 304 -1.81 -7.52 4.49
N VAL A 305 -1.69 -8.84 4.54
CA VAL A 305 -1.16 -9.64 3.43
C VAL A 305 -1.98 -10.91 3.29
N GLN A 306 -2.48 -11.17 2.10
CA GLN A 306 -3.24 -12.38 1.79
C GLN A 306 -3.06 -12.82 0.34
N SER A 307 -3.44 -14.05 0.03
CA SER A 307 -3.60 -14.54 -1.35
C SER A 307 -5.01 -14.27 -1.83
N THR A 308 -5.15 -13.87 -3.09
CA THR A 308 -6.43 -13.62 -3.77
C THR A 308 -6.48 -14.33 -5.11
N ALA A 309 -7.63 -14.30 -5.79
CA ALA A 309 -7.76 -14.81 -7.15
C ALA A 309 -6.89 -14.07 -8.19
N ALA A 310 -6.44 -12.83 -7.89
CA ALA A 310 -5.55 -12.04 -8.72
C ALA A 310 -4.08 -12.13 -8.31
N GLY A 311 -3.72 -12.98 -7.36
CA GLY A 311 -2.38 -13.13 -6.78
C GLY A 311 -2.30 -12.55 -5.37
N ARG A 312 -1.09 -12.24 -4.93
CA ARG A 312 -0.83 -11.67 -3.59
C ARG A 312 -1.44 -10.27 -3.48
N ALA A 313 -2.13 -10.02 -2.37
CA ALA A 313 -2.61 -8.71 -1.97
C ALA A 313 -1.83 -8.18 -0.76
N VAL A 314 -1.36 -6.94 -0.84
CA VAL A 314 -0.77 -6.17 0.26
C VAL A 314 -1.63 -4.92 0.41
N TRP A 315 -2.24 -4.75 1.57
CA TRP A 315 -3.31 -3.75 1.67
C TRP A 315 -3.45 -3.19 3.07
N HIS A 316 -4.15 -2.08 3.17
CA HIS A 316 -4.64 -1.53 4.42
C HIS A 316 -5.96 -0.80 4.20
N TYR A 317 -6.81 -0.79 5.22
CA TYR A 317 -8.01 0.03 5.26
C TYR A 317 -7.94 1.04 6.40
N GLY A 318 -8.75 2.08 6.28
CA GLY A 318 -8.97 3.04 7.35
C GLY A 318 -10.44 3.08 7.73
N GLN A 319 -10.71 3.21 9.02
CA GLN A 319 -12.06 3.31 9.54
C GLN A 319 -12.14 4.34 10.65
N TRP A 320 -13.10 5.24 10.52
CA TRP A 320 -13.61 6.14 11.50
C TRP A 320 -15.11 6.35 11.20
N PRO A 321 -15.96 6.73 12.17
CA PRO A 321 -17.39 6.92 11.89
C PRO A 321 -17.72 7.88 10.75
N THR A 322 -16.80 8.80 10.43
CA THR A 322 -16.99 9.86 9.43
C THR A 322 -16.02 9.79 8.24
N PHE A 323 -15.09 8.85 8.24
CA PHE A 323 -14.13 8.63 7.15
C PHE A 323 -13.78 7.16 7.03
N SER A 324 -13.63 6.71 5.81
CA SER A 324 -13.07 5.40 5.51
C SER A 324 -12.15 5.45 4.29
N SER A 325 -11.26 4.50 4.22
CA SER A 325 -10.27 4.42 3.15
C SER A 325 -9.87 2.98 2.86
N LEU A 326 -9.40 2.74 1.64
CA LEU A 326 -8.83 1.46 1.22
C LEU A 326 -7.65 1.73 0.29
N MET A 327 -6.53 1.06 0.55
CA MET A 327 -5.39 0.96 -0.34
C MET A 327 -5.09 -0.52 -0.54
N LEU A 328 -5.34 -1.02 -1.75
CA LEU A 328 -5.21 -2.42 -2.13
C LEU A 328 -4.20 -2.57 -3.27
N LYS A 329 -3.01 -3.08 -2.94
CA LYS A 329 -1.96 -3.41 -3.90
C LYS A 329 -2.06 -4.88 -4.31
N LEU A 330 -1.88 -5.14 -5.59
CA LEU A 330 -1.70 -6.46 -6.18
C LEU A 330 -0.34 -6.48 -6.90
N PRO A 331 0.77 -6.68 -6.15
CA PRO A 331 2.13 -6.56 -6.69
C PRO A 331 2.38 -7.46 -7.90
N ASP A 332 1.82 -8.68 -7.90
CA ASP A 332 1.96 -9.64 -9.00
C ASP A 332 1.30 -9.15 -10.32
N ARG A 333 0.40 -8.17 -10.23
CA ARG A 333 -0.27 -7.52 -11.36
C ARG A 333 0.24 -6.11 -11.62
N GLY A 334 1.08 -5.57 -10.74
CA GLY A 334 1.59 -4.21 -10.80
C GLY A 334 0.48 -3.16 -10.71
N VAL A 335 -0.62 -3.42 -9.98
CA VAL A 335 -1.76 -2.49 -9.87
C VAL A 335 -2.12 -2.21 -8.41
N THR A 336 -2.63 -1.00 -8.17
CA THR A 336 -3.16 -0.61 -6.85
C THR A 336 -4.48 0.16 -7.02
N LEU A 337 -5.45 -0.16 -6.16
CA LEU A 337 -6.68 0.61 -5.97
C LEU A 337 -6.54 1.46 -4.71
N ILE A 338 -6.89 2.73 -4.81
CA ILE A 338 -6.93 3.69 -3.70
C ILE A 338 -8.32 4.32 -3.65
N LEU A 339 -8.98 4.21 -2.50
CA LEU A 339 -10.32 4.78 -2.26
C LEU A 339 -10.30 5.61 -0.97
N LEU A 340 -10.84 6.83 -1.02
CA LEU A 340 -11.01 7.72 0.14
C LEU A 340 -12.44 8.22 0.19
N ALA A 341 -13.13 8.05 1.32
CA ALA A 341 -14.53 8.41 1.51
C ALA A 341 -14.72 9.27 2.76
N ASN A 342 -15.69 10.18 2.71
CA ASN A 342 -16.09 11.06 3.81
C ASN A 342 -17.25 10.49 4.64
N SER A 343 -17.32 9.18 4.73
CA SER A 343 -18.12 8.40 5.67
C SER A 343 -17.47 7.04 5.92
N ASP A 344 -18.03 6.21 6.78
CA ASP A 344 -17.51 4.88 7.12
C ASP A 344 -17.87 3.78 6.09
N GLY A 345 -18.53 4.15 4.99
CA GLY A 345 -19.16 3.21 4.05
C GLY A 345 -18.21 2.25 3.32
N LEU A 346 -16.89 2.52 3.27
CA LEU A 346 -15.91 1.59 2.68
C LEU A 346 -15.54 0.43 3.62
N SER A 347 -15.79 0.56 4.95
CA SER A 347 -15.21 -0.35 5.93
C SER A 347 -16.15 -0.84 7.02
N SER A 348 -17.09 -0.01 7.53
CA SER A 348 -17.85 -0.32 8.76
C SER A 348 -18.73 -1.56 8.68
N ARG A 349 -19.21 -1.91 7.48
CA ARG A 349 -20.10 -3.07 7.24
C ARG A 349 -19.34 -4.36 6.96
N PHE A 350 -18.01 -4.30 6.87
CA PHE A 350 -17.19 -5.43 6.43
C PHE A 350 -16.16 -5.78 7.52
N PRO A 351 -16.00 -7.06 7.90
CA PRO A 351 -15.06 -7.48 8.94
C PRO A 351 -13.60 -7.49 8.43
N LEU A 352 -13.14 -6.37 7.86
CA LEU A 352 -11.80 -6.22 7.28
C LEU A 352 -10.68 -6.48 8.28
N ALA A 353 -10.91 -6.21 9.56
CA ALA A 353 -9.95 -6.51 10.64
C ALA A 353 -9.61 -8.00 10.76
N ALA A 354 -10.44 -8.89 10.22
CA ALA A 354 -10.15 -10.32 10.17
C ALA A 354 -9.08 -10.68 9.12
N GLY A 355 -8.72 -9.74 8.23
CA GLY A 355 -7.64 -9.91 7.26
C GLY A 355 -8.08 -10.46 5.90
N ASP A 356 -9.36 -10.40 5.58
CA ASP A 356 -9.86 -10.73 4.25
C ASP A 356 -10.40 -9.48 3.55
N VAL A 357 -9.68 -8.98 2.55
CA VAL A 357 -10.10 -7.81 1.77
C VAL A 357 -11.26 -8.12 0.83
N ALA A 358 -11.44 -9.38 0.43
CA ALA A 358 -12.47 -9.78 -0.54
C ALA A 358 -13.91 -9.70 0.04
N VAL A 359 -14.06 -9.55 1.36
CA VAL A 359 -15.37 -9.27 1.98
C VAL A 359 -15.90 -7.86 1.64
N SER A 360 -15.01 -6.94 1.22
CA SER A 360 -15.41 -5.64 0.70
C SER A 360 -15.85 -5.76 -0.76
N PRO A 361 -17.08 -5.34 -1.13
CA PRO A 361 -17.53 -5.37 -2.52
C PRO A 361 -16.67 -4.50 -3.44
N PHE A 362 -16.09 -3.42 -2.92
CA PHE A 362 -15.16 -2.55 -3.65
C PHE A 362 -13.88 -3.30 -4.02
N ALA A 363 -13.26 -3.97 -3.05
CA ALA A 363 -12.06 -4.77 -3.27
C ALA A 363 -12.35 -5.99 -4.14
N HIS A 364 -13.45 -6.70 -3.87
CA HIS A 364 -13.87 -7.87 -4.64
C HIS A 364 -14.03 -7.54 -6.13
N ALA A 365 -14.81 -6.49 -6.44
CA ALA A 365 -15.02 -6.07 -7.83
C ALA A 365 -13.70 -5.68 -8.53
N PHE A 366 -12.80 -4.99 -7.84
CA PHE A 366 -11.48 -4.65 -8.38
C PHE A 366 -10.63 -5.90 -8.65
N ILE A 367 -10.55 -6.83 -7.68
CA ILE A 367 -9.81 -8.09 -7.84
C ILE A 367 -10.33 -8.86 -9.06
N GLN A 368 -11.65 -8.91 -9.28
CA GLN A 368 -12.24 -9.56 -10.47
C GLN A 368 -11.90 -8.82 -11.77
N ALA A 369 -11.85 -7.49 -11.75
CA ALA A 369 -11.53 -6.68 -12.93
C ALA A 369 -10.07 -6.83 -13.38
N VAL A 370 -9.14 -7.15 -12.48
CA VAL A 370 -7.70 -7.25 -12.78
C VAL A 370 -7.14 -8.69 -12.71
N ARG A 371 -8.04 -9.65 -12.51
CA ARG A 371 -7.75 -11.09 -12.43
C ARG A 371 -7.15 -11.69 -13.72
#